data_0c1faf35f27e2e35096787fa0c18087b
#
_entry.id   0c1faf35f27e2e35096787fa0c18087b
#
_cell.length_a   1.000
_cell.length_b   1.000
_cell.length_c   1.000
_cell.angle_alpha   90.00
_cell.angle_beta   90.00
_cell.angle_gamma   90.00
#
_symmetry.space_group_name_H-M   'P 1'
#
loop_
_entity.id
_entity.type
_entity.pdbx_description
1 polymer ?
#
loop_
_entity_poly.entity_id
_entity_poly.type
_entity_poly.pdbx_seq_one_letter_code
_entity_poly.pdbx_strand_id
1 'polypeptide(L)'
;MNTSENRFIVWVDDLDDNAISIAGSKVARLGELRKMGIKVPDGFVVSTDAFYMFMKSNDLEKQISQKVQLITDANDLDQVETISEEIRHLIEISEIPDDLCDAIKNSYQELSFKCSDINLPTAVRSSATGEDSADSSFAGQFDTYLGVTGRQRLVESVRKCWASLFTSRALSYRLKNNLSHENSPMAVGILQLVHARVSGVAFSIHPVTGSKDRMVIEGNWGWGEAVVQGVVTPDHIEVGKTDMRLLEHQIADKQIVSAFDYAEGMVIERKMPKLFREAPILTEEEITTICKTVKAIEDKYNYPVDVEWVVDKNRREGDPVTIVQTRPETVHSNEENESASNKWDPVAYATKYAFKG
;
A
#
# COMPACT_ATOMS: atom_id res chain seq x y z
N MET A 1 -27.18 16.13 9.56
CA MET A 1 -25.80 15.85 9.08
C MET A 1 -25.61 16.65 7.80
N ASN A 2 -24.63 17.54 7.79
CA ASN A 2 -24.42 18.48 6.65
C ASN A 2 -23.91 17.70 5.44
N THR A 3 -24.57 17.83 4.31
CA THR A 3 -24.23 17.15 3.04
C THR A 3 -22.89 17.58 2.42
N SER A 4 -22.24 18.62 2.94
CA SER A 4 -20.94 19.10 2.47
C SER A 4 -19.73 18.40 3.10
N GLU A 5 -19.86 17.89 4.33
CA GLU A 5 -18.77 17.18 5.02
C GLU A 5 -18.54 15.76 4.47
N ASN A 6 -19.57 15.16 3.90
CA ASN A 6 -19.52 13.75 3.44
C ASN A 6 -18.77 13.56 2.11
N ARG A 7 -18.34 14.62 1.43
CA ARG A 7 -17.64 14.49 0.14
C ARG A 7 -16.10 14.45 0.30
N PHE A 8 -15.55 14.99 1.38
CA PHE A 8 -14.11 15.02 1.63
C PHE A 8 -13.59 13.80 2.36
N ILE A 9 -14.44 13.18 3.18
CA ILE A 9 -14.14 12.00 3.98
C ILE A 9 -15.13 10.90 3.63
N VAL A 10 -14.60 9.71 3.29
CA VAL A 10 -15.41 8.51 3.01
C VAL A 10 -14.86 7.36 3.84
N TRP A 11 -15.72 6.71 4.62
CA TRP A 11 -15.32 5.53 5.41
C TRP A 11 -15.13 4.31 4.51
N VAL A 12 -14.18 3.43 4.88
CA VAL A 12 -13.94 2.18 4.12
C VAL A 12 -15.20 1.32 4.05
N ASP A 13 -16.04 1.37 5.08
CA ASP A 13 -17.33 0.65 5.14
C ASP A 13 -18.36 1.17 4.13
N ASP A 14 -18.26 2.43 3.71
CA ASP A 14 -19.20 3.12 2.82
C ASP A 14 -18.73 3.15 1.35
N LEU A 15 -17.52 2.63 1.04
CA LEU A 15 -16.99 2.59 -0.31
C LEU A 15 -17.80 1.61 -1.17
N ASP A 16 -18.20 2.03 -2.35
CA ASP A 16 -18.91 1.20 -3.34
C ASP A 16 -17.99 0.68 -4.44
N ASP A 17 -18.54 -0.12 -5.36
CA ASP A 17 -17.77 -0.73 -6.45
C ASP A 17 -17.24 0.28 -7.48
N ASN A 18 -17.66 1.55 -7.41
CA ASN A 18 -17.22 2.66 -8.26
C ASN A 18 -16.32 3.65 -7.52
N ALA A 19 -15.86 3.31 -6.33
CA ALA A 19 -15.15 4.22 -5.45
C ALA A 19 -13.74 4.61 -5.93
N ILE A 20 -13.21 4.00 -7.00
CA ILE A 20 -11.85 4.29 -7.50
C ILE A 20 -11.66 5.77 -7.80
N SER A 21 -12.65 6.44 -8.39
CA SER A 21 -12.56 7.87 -8.70
C SER A 21 -12.51 8.77 -7.46
N ILE A 22 -13.00 8.28 -6.30
CA ILE A 22 -13.10 9.02 -5.04
C ILE A 22 -11.99 8.62 -4.08
N ALA A 23 -11.72 7.32 -3.97
CA ALA A 23 -10.85 6.73 -2.96
C ALA A 23 -9.48 6.27 -3.51
N GLY A 24 -9.28 6.37 -4.82
CA GLY A 24 -8.13 5.75 -5.49
C GLY A 24 -8.19 4.23 -5.49
N SER A 25 -7.33 3.58 -6.28
CA SER A 25 -7.40 2.14 -6.51
C SER A 25 -7.11 1.30 -5.27
N LYS A 26 -6.08 1.64 -4.49
CA LYS A 26 -5.68 0.85 -3.31
C LYS A 26 -6.77 0.77 -2.25
N VAL A 27 -7.38 1.91 -1.90
CA VAL A 27 -8.38 1.92 -0.82
C VAL A 27 -9.75 1.50 -1.31
N ALA A 28 -10.12 1.80 -2.55
CA ALA A 28 -11.37 1.30 -3.16
C ALA A 28 -11.43 -0.24 -3.09
N ARG A 29 -10.31 -0.93 -3.41
CA ARG A 29 -10.22 -2.39 -3.31
C ARG A 29 -10.41 -2.91 -1.88
N LEU A 30 -9.93 -2.20 -0.87
CA LEU A 30 -10.21 -2.59 0.54
C LEU A 30 -11.71 -2.52 0.85
N GLY A 31 -12.43 -1.52 0.33
CA GLY A 31 -13.89 -1.44 0.44
C GLY A 31 -14.59 -2.63 -0.22
N GLU A 32 -14.14 -3.03 -1.43
CA GLU A 32 -14.65 -4.23 -2.12
C GLU A 32 -14.41 -5.51 -1.29
N LEU A 33 -13.20 -5.69 -0.74
CA LEU A 33 -12.86 -6.83 0.10
C LEU A 33 -13.72 -6.86 1.38
N ARG A 34 -13.96 -5.69 1.99
CA ARG A 34 -14.84 -5.55 3.17
C ARG A 34 -16.25 -6.05 2.88
N LYS A 35 -16.81 -5.70 1.73
CA LYS A 35 -18.14 -6.18 1.28
C LYS A 35 -18.19 -7.70 1.02
N MET A 36 -17.07 -8.31 0.67
CA MET A 36 -16.94 -9.76 0.58
C MET A 36 -16.86 -10.46 1.95
N GLY A 37 -16.84 -9.71 3.04
CA GLY A 37 -16.62 -10.24 4.39
C GLY A 37 -15.16 -10.55 4.72
N ILE A 38 -14.22 -10.12 3.89
CA ILE A 38 -12.79 -10.24 4.14
C ILE A 38 -12.37 -9.14 5.12
N LYS A 39 -11.61 -9.54 6.14
CA LYS A 39 -11.11 -8.60 7.14
C LYS A 39 -10.06 -7.69 6.54
N VAL A 40 -10.33 -6.38 6.58
CA VAL A 40 -9.40 -5.30 6.22
C VAL A 40 -9.32 -4.31 7.37
N PRO A 41 -8.28 -3.46 7.47
CA PRO A 41 -8.18 -2.45 8.52
C PRO A 41 -9.38 -1.50 8.52
N ASP A 42 -9.80 -1.06 9.69
CA ASP A 42 -10.75 0.04 9.81
C ASP A 42 -10.09 1.35 9.38
N GLY A 43 -10.87 2.26 8.80
CA GLY A 43 -10.32 3.52 8.35
C GLY A 43 -11.26 4.34 7.49
N PHE A 44 -10.72 5.44 7.00
CA PHE A 44 -11.40 6.37 6.10
C PHE A 44 -10.43 6.89 5.03
N VAL A 45 -10.99 7.53 4.03
CA VAL A 45 -10.29 8.13 2.92
C VAL A 45 -10.47 9.64 2.95
N VAL A 46 -9.40 10.38 2.81
CA VAL A 46 -9.42 11.78 2.34
C VAL A 46 -9.52 11.70 0.82
N SER A 47 -10.67 12.08 0.29
CA SER A 47 -11.07 11.83 -1.09
C SER A 47 -10.28 12.63 -2.13
N THR A 48 -10.45 12.28 -3.40
CA THR A 48 -9.93 13.08 -4.52
C THR A 48 -10.55 14.47 -4.58
N ASP A 49 -11.79 14.65 -4.14
CA ASP A 49 -12.43 15.98 -4.01
C ASP A 49 -11.70 16.86 -2.99
N ALA A 50 -11.23 16.28 -1.90
CA ALA A 50 -10.40 16.97 -0.91
C ALA A 50 -9.05 17.40 -1.50
N PHE A 51 -8.42 16.54 -2.31
CA PHE A 51 -7.21 16.89 -3.05
C PHE A 51 -7.43 18.09 -3.97
N TYR A 52 -8.48 18.05 -4.82
CA TYR A 52 -8.79 19.16 -5.71
C TYR A 52 -9.09 20.45 -4.96
N MET A 53 -9.81 20.38 -3.84
CA MET A 53 -10.06 21.55 -2.99
C MET A 53 -8.75 22.15 -2.47
N PHE A 54 -7.83 21.33 -1.95
CA PHE A 54 -6.52 21.76 -1.47
C PHE A 54 -5.69 22.41 -2.58
N MET A 55 -5.60 21.77 -3.75
CA MET A 55 -4.88 22.28 -4.92
C MET A 55 -5.40 23.66 -5.37
N LYS A 56 -6.73 23.78 -5.45
CA LYS A 56 -7.41 25.01 -5.88
C LYS A 56 -7.26 26.14 -4.85
N SER A 57 -7.40 25.85 -3.56
CA SER A 57 -7.34 26.87 -2.50
C SER A 57 -5.97 27.54 -2.40
N ASN A 58 -4.94 26.88 -2.86
CA ASN A 58 -3.55 27.37 -2.82
C ASN A 58 -3.00 27.75 -4.22
N ASP A 59 -3.83 27.75 -5.28
CA ASP A 59 -3.39 28.00 -6.68
C ASP A 59 -2.22 27.08 -7.12
N LEU A 60 -2.18 25.85 -6.60
CA LEU A 60 -1.04 24.93 -6.80
C LEU A 60 -0.96 24.40 -8.22
N GLU A 61 -2.10 24.16 -8.88
CA GLU A 61 -2.12 23.64 -10.26
C GLU A 61 -1.29 24.51 -11.21
N LYS A 62 -1.52 25.83 -11.15
CA LYS A 62 -0.79 26.78 -11.98
C LYS A 62 0.68 26.86 -11.64
N GLN A 63 1.02 26.92 -10.34
CA GLN A 63 2.40 27.00 -9.87
C GLN A 63 3.19 25.72 -10.24
N ILE A 64 2.58 24.54 -10.09
CA ILE A 64 3.19 23.28 -10.46
C ILE A 64 3.38 23.18 -11.97
N SER A 65 2.35 23.55 -12.76
CA SER A 65 2.45 23.54 -14.23
C SER A 65 3.60 24.42 -14.73
N GLN A 66 3.77 25.63 -14.15
CA GLN A 66 4.90 26.50 -14.47
C GLN A 66 6.25 25.87 -14.15
N LYS A 67 6.39 25.18 -13.01
CA LYS A 67 7.63 24.51 -12.63
C LYS A 67 7.93 23.30 -13.53
N VAL A 68 6.94 22.49 -13.83
CA VAL A 68 7.11 21.33 -14.72
C VAL A 68 7.55 21.76 -16.13
N GLN A 69 7.06 22.90 -16.64
CA GLN A 69 7.49 23.47 -17.93
C GLN A 69 8.98 23.86 -17.99
N LEU A 70 9.64 24.02 -16.84
CA LEU A 70 11.08 24.29 -16.79
C LEU A 70 11.91 23.02 -17.09
N ILE A 71 11.34 21.85 -17.00
CA ILE A 71 12.02 20.59 -17.33
C ILE A 71 12.14 20.50 -18.86
N THR A 72 13.35 20.67 -19.37
CA THR A 72 13.64 20.65 -20.82
C THR A 72 13.98 19.26 -21.34
N ASP A 73 14.52 18.38 -20.47
CA ASP A 73 14.83 16.98 -20.79
C ASP A 73 14.41 16.08 -19.61
N ALA A 74 13.48 15.17 -19.88
CA ALA A 74 13.01 14.19 -18.90
C ALA A 74 14.10 13.15 -18.48
N ASN A 75 15.24 13.10 -19.15
CA ASN A 75 16.37 12.25 -18.82
C ASN A 75 17.45 12.99 -18.03
N ASP A 76 17.39 14.30 -17.92
CA ASP A 76 18.23 15.09 -17.01
C ASP A 76 17.74 14.90 -15.57
N LEU A 77 18.31 13.89 -14.88
CA LEU A 77 17.88 13.50 -13.54
C LEU A 77 18.10 14.62 -12.52
N ASP A 78 19.15 15.41 -12.65
CA ASP A 78 19.46 16.51 -11.73
C ASP A 78 18.41 17.64 -11.86
N GLN A 79 18.02 17.98 -13.09
CA GLN A 79 16.96 18.96 -13.34
C GLN A 79 15.61 18.47 -12.82
N VAL A 80 15.26 17.21 -13.09
CA VAL A 80 13.99 16.63 -12.62
C VAL A 80 13.95 16.55 -11.08
N GLU A 81 15.07 16.15 -10.44
CA GLU A 81 15.15 16.11 -8.97
C GLU A 81 14.95 17.49 -8.36
N THR A 82 15.66 18.51 -8.86
CA THR A 82 15.55 19.89 -8.37
C THR A 82 14.10 20.40 -8.46
N ILE A 83 13.45 20.21 -9.61
CA ILE A 83 12.06 20.64 -9.81
C ILE A 83 11.09 19.83 -8.93
N SER A 84 11.35 18.52 -8.77
CA SER A 84 10.60 17.64 -7.87
C SER A 84 10.63 18.17 -6.43
N GLU A 85 11.82 18.46 -5.90
CA GLU A 85 11.98 19.00 -4.54
C GLU A 85 11.26 20.32 -4.36
N GLU A 86 11.35 21.24 -5.32
CA GLU A 86 10.64 22.51 -5.28
C GLU A 86 9.12 22.36 -5.27
N ILE A 87 8.57 21.46 -6.09
CA ILE A 87 7.12 21.19 -6.13
C ILE A 87 6.66 20.55 -4.83
N ARG A 88 7.38 19.54 -4.34
CA ARG A 88 7.04 18.84 -3.09
C ARG A 88 7.07 19.80 -1.91
N HIS A 89 8.12 20.63 -1.81
CA HIS A 89 8.21 21.64 -0.77
C HIS A 89 7.03 22.62 -0.83
N LEU A 90 6.66 23.09 -2.02
CA LEU A 90 5.51 23.98 -2.21
C LEU A 90 4.21 23.36 -1.68
N ILE A 91 3.97 22.07 -1.97
CA ILE A 91 2.79 21.34 -1.46
C ILE A 91 2.86 21.19 0.06
N GLU A 92 4.02 20.82 0.60
CA GLU A 92 4.19 20.54 2.02
C GLU A 92 4.04 21.79 2.91
N ILE A 93 4.35 22.98 2.40
CA ILE A 93 4.17 24.24 3.15
C ILE A 93 2.78 24.87 2.96
N SER A 94 2.01 24.42 1.97
CA SER A 94 0.68 24.95 1.69
C SER A 94 -0.33 24.58 2.78
N GLU A 95 -1.22 25.50 3.10
CA GLU A 95 -2.21 25.30 4.16
C GLU A 95 -3.40 24.48 3.68
N ILE A 96 -3.78 23.47 4.46
CA ILE A 96 -5.04 22.76 4.23
C ILE A 96 -6.18 23.64 4.72
N PRO A 97 -7.25 23.91 3.93
CA PRO A 97 -8.40 24.67 4.35
C PRO A 97 -8.97 24.18 5.69
N ASP A 98 -9.41 25.11 6.55
CA ASP A 98 -9.80 24.81 7.93
C ASP A 98 -10.91 23.75 8.02
N ASP A 99 -11.94 23.84 7.16
CA ASP A 99 -13.05 22.89 7.10
C ASP A 99 -12.57 21.46 6.73
N LEU A 100 -11.65 21.34 5.81
CA LEU A 100 -11.02 20.07 5.43
C LEU A 100 -10.09 19.55 6.56
N CYS A 101 -9.30 20.43 7.15
CA CYS A 101 -8.42 20.11 8.27
C CYS A 101 -9.23 19.56 9.47
N ASP A 102 -10.35 20.21 9.79
CA ASP A 102 -11.24 19.79 10.86
C ASP A 102 -11.95 18.47 10.53
N ALA A 103 -12.39 18.27 9.30
CA ALA A 103 -12.97 17.00 8.85
C ALA A 103 -11.98 15.84 9.03
N ILE A 104 -10.71 15.99 8.62
CA ILE A 104 -9.65 14.98 8.81
C ILE A 104 -9.43 14.69 10.30
N LYS A 105 -9.29 15.73 11.13
CA LYS A 105 -9.03 15.60 12.57
C LYS A 105 -10.19 14.93 13.31
N ASN A 106 -11.42 15.27 12.97
CA ASN A 106 -12.63 14.72 13.59
C ASN A 106 -12.79 13.24 13.22
N SER A 107 -12.58 12.89 11.94
CA SER A 107 -12.64 11.50 11.48
C SER A 107 -11.56 10.63 12.11
N TYR A 108 -10.35 11.16 12.33
CA TYR A 108 -9.31 10.45 13.08
C TYR A 108 -9.71 10.19 14.52
N GLN A 109 -10.36 11.13 15.18
CA GLN A 109 -10.86 10.92 16.54
C GLN A 109 -11.97 9.85 16.57
N GLU A 110 -12.87 9.88 15.61
CA GLU A 110 -13.93 8.88 15.48
C GLU A 110 -13.33 7.49 15.22
N LEU A 111 -12.34 7.36 14.32
CA LEU A 111 -11.62 6.12 14.09
C LEU A 111 -10.92 5.62 15.36
N SER A 112 -10.23 6.51 16.06
CA SER A 112 -9.56 6.19 17.33
C SER A 112 -10.55 5.66 18.36
N PHE A 113 -11.72 6.30 18.48
CA PHE A 113 -12.79 5.85 19.37
C PHE A 113 -13.36 4.48 18.97
N LYS A 114 -13.62 4.26 17.66
CA LYS A 114 -14.08 2.95 17.13
C LYS A 114 -13.09 1.83 17.46
N CYS A 115 -11.79 2.12 17.37
CA CYS A 115 -10.72 1.16 17.67
C CYS A 115 -10.36 1.08 19.17
N SER A 116 -11.09 1.80 20.04
CA SER A 116 -10.85 1.84 21.50
C SER A 116 -9.42 2.31 21.86
N ASP A 117 -8.87 3.23 21.09
CA ASP A 117 -7.55 3.84 21.30
C ASP A 117 -7.68 5.37 21.27
N ILE A 118 -6.92 6.08 22.11
CA ILE A 118 -6.95 7.56 22.18
C ILE A 118 -6.05 8.19 21.09
N ASN A 119 -4.93 7.56 20.81
CA ASN A 119 -3.94 7.97 19.81
C ASN A 119 -3.62 6.82 18.87
N LEU A 120 -4.64 6.37 18.15
CA LEU A 120 -4.53 5.22 17.26
C LEU A 120 -3.37 5.37 16.28
N PRO A 121 -2.40 4.46 16.30
CA PRO A 121 -1.41 4.41 15.22
C PRO A 121 -2.09 4.09 13.90
N THR A 122 -1.82 4.89 12.88
CA THR A 122 -2.41 4.73 11.55
C THR A 122 -1.35 4.52 10.48
N ALA A 123 -1.75 3.83 9.41
CA ALA A 123 -1.06 3.85 8.14
C ALA A 123 -1.72 4.93 7.26
N VAL A 124 -0.95 5.96 6.91
CA VAL A 124 -1.38 7.01 5.97
C VAL A 124 -0.81 6.66 4.61
N ARG A 125 -1.68 6.29 3.67
CA ARG A 125 -1.28 5.68 2.39
C ARG A 125 -1.81 6.49 1.21
N SER A 126 -0.92 6.78 0.27
CA SER A 126 -1.33 7.28 -1.05
C SER A 126 -2.22 6.27 -1.77
N SER A 127 -3.24 6.76 -2.45
CA SER A 127 -4.17 5.96 -3.25
C SER A 127 -4.57 6.77 -4.49
N ALA A 128 -3.75 6.69 -5.54
CA ALA A 128 -4.02 7.39 -6.79
C ALA A 128 -5.04 6.61 -7.64
N THR A 129 -5.80 7.32 -8.47
CA THR A 129 -6.85 6.71 -9.29
C THR A 129 -6.32 5.80 -10.40
N GLY A 130 -5.07 6.00 -10.86
CA GLY A 130 -4.42 5.21 -11.92
C GLY A 130 -3.27 4.33 -11.45
N GLU A 131 -3.09 4.09 -10.15
CA GLU A 131 -1.88 3.47 -9.60
C GLU A 131 -1.72 1.99 -9.96
N ASP A 132 -2.82 1.24 -10.03
CA ASP A 132 -2.82 -0.21 -10.26
C ASP A 132 -3.55 -0.58 -11.57
N SER A 133 -3.48 0.27 -12.59
CA SER A 133 -4.04 -0.07 -13.90
C SER A 133 -3.09 -0.99 -14.67
N ALA A 134 -3.66 -1.88 -15.49
CA ALA A 134 -2.86 -2.80 -16.31
C ALA A 134 -1.93 -2.09 -17.32
N ASP A 135 -2.31 -0.86 -17.72
CA ASP A 135 -1.60 -0.08 -18.74
C ASP A 135 -0.58 0.93 -18.17
N SER A 136 -0.66 1.25 -16.87
CA SER A 136 0.24 2.20 -16.22
C SER A 136 0.55 1.78 -14.79
N SER A 137 1.71 1.19 -14.57
CA SER A 137 2.13 0.78 -13.22
C SER A 137 2.87 1.92 -12.52
N PHE A 138 2.15 2.64 -11.65
CA PHE A 138 2.74 3.51 -10.64
C PHE A 138 3.03 2.76 -9.32
N ALA A 139 3.08 1.42 -9.37
CA ALA A 139 3.31 0.60 -8.20
C ALA A 139 4.59 1.03 -7.46
N GLY A 140 4.48 1.31 -6.16
CA GLY A 140 5.59 1.71 -5.31
C GLY A 140 6.20 3.09 -5.60
N GLN A 141 5.52 3.96 -6.36
CA GLN A 141 6.04 5.31 -6.66
C GLN A 141 5.61 6.37 -5.66
N PHE A 142 4.62 6.08 -4.83
CA PHE A 142 4.05 7.02 -3.89
C PHE A 142 4.24 6.58 -2.44
N ASP A 143 4.31 7.54 -1.54
CA ASP A 143 4.70 7.33 -0.15
C ASP A 143 3.58 6.72 0.70
N THR A 144 4.01 5.93 1.69
CA THR A 144 3.20 5.43 2.79
C THR A 144 3.89 5.77 4.11
N TYR A 145 3.15 6.28 5.08
CA TYR A 145 3.65 6.63 6.42
C TYR A 145 3.00 5.72 7.44
N LEU A 146 3.79 4.85 8.06
CA LEU A 146 3.32 3.91 9.09
C LEU A 146 3.51 4.47 10.50
N GLY A 147 2.58 4.16 11.39
CA GLY A 147 2.66 4.54 12.80
C GLY A 147 2.37 6.01 13.06
N VAL A 148 1.64 6.68 12.17
CA VAL A 148 1.26 8.07 12.36
C VAL A 148 0.25 8.17 13.49
N THR A 149 0.59 8.93 14.53
CA THR A 149 -0.24 9.19 15.71
C THR A 149 -0.47 10.68 15.91
N GLY A 150 -1.65 11.04 16.38
CA GLY A 150 -2.01 12.42 16.68
C GLY A 150 -2.44 13.24 15.47
N ARG A 151 -3.35 14.19 15.71
CA ARG A 151 -4.05 14.94 14.65
C ARG A 151 -3.13 15.78 13.77
N GLN A 152 -2.10 16.40 14.37
CA GLN A 152 -1.20 17.28 13.63
C GLN A 152 -0.32 16.49 12.67
N ARG A 153 0.31 15.42 13.16
CA ARG A 153 1.16 14.53 12.33
C ARG A 153 0.34 13.86 11.23
N LEU A 154 -0.94 13.56 11.49
CA LEU A 154 -1.83 13.01 10.50
C LEU A 154 -2.04 13.97 9.32
N VAL A 155 -2.37 15.23 9.60
CA VAL A 155 -2.57 16.27 8.58
C VAL A 155 -1.30 16.52 7.78
N GLU A 156 -0.15 16.54 8.44
CA GLU A 156 1.17 16.65 7.78
C GLU A 156 1.45 15.45 6.85
N SER A 157 1.10 14.23 7.29
CA SER A 157 1.27 13.03 6.48
C SER A 157 0.34 13.00 5.25
N VAL A 158 -0.88 13.54 5.37
CA VAL A 158 -1.77 13.72 4.21
C VAL A 158 -1.14 14.64 3.16
N ARG A 159 -0.58 15.79 3.57
CA ARG A 159 0.14 16.70 2.64
C ARG A 159 1.35 16.01 1.99
N LYS A 160 2.12 15.25 2.76
CA LYS A 160 3.27 14.49 2.24
C LYS A 160 2.84 13.42 1.25
N CYS A 161 1.72 12.70 1.48
CA CYS A 161 1.15 11.81 0.49
C CYS A 161 0.82 12.55 -0.80
N TRP A 162 0.18 13.71 -0.73
CA TRP A 162 -0.09 14.53 -1.92
C TRP A 162 1.19 15.01 -2.61
N ALA A 163 2.22 15.40 -1.84
CA ALA A 163 3.51 15.78 -2.39
C ALA A 163 4.21 14.61 -3.11
N SER A 164 3.98 13.37 -2.68
CA SER A 164 4.59 12.19 -3.31
C SER A 164 4.15 11.95 -4.77
N LEU A 165 3.06 12.57 -5.22
CA LEU A 165 2.71 12.62 -6.65
C LEU A 165 3.81 13.25 -7.51
N PHE A 166 4.67 14.06 -6.93
CA PHE A 166 5.69 14.84 -7.63
C PHE A 166 7.11 14.41 -7.25
N THR A 167 7.31 13.16 -6.82
CA THR A 167 8.66 12.59 -6.72
C THR A 167 9.33 12.62 -8.09
N SER A 168 10.66 12.72 -8.13
CA SER A 168 11.44 12.73 -9.38
C SER A 168 11.12 11.54 -10.27
N ARG A 169 10.92 10.36 -9.66
CA ARG A 169 10.51 9.14 -10.35
C ARG A 169 9.12 9.29 -10.99
N ALA A 170 8.13 9.78 -10.24
CA ALA A 170 6.76 9.96 -10.73
C ALA A 170 6.70 11.07 -11.81
N LEU A 171 7.49 12.13 -11.68
CA LEU A 171 7.63 13.18 -12.70
C LEU A 171 8.27 12.64 -13.98
N SER A 172 9.42 11.97 -13.88
CA SER A 172 10.11 11.36 -15.01
C SER A 172 9.21 10.38 -15.76
N TYR A 173 8.50 9.52 -15.02
CA TYR A 173 7.57 8.55 -15.62
C TYR A 173 6.47 9.25 -16.42
N ARG A 174 5.81 10.26 -15.85
CA ARG A 174 4.75 11.00 -16.53
C ARG A 174 5.27 11.76 -17.76
N LEU A 175 6.40 12.42 -17.64
CA LEU A 175 7.04 13.14 -18.76
C LEU A 175 7.38 12.19 -19.91
N LYS A 176 8.01 11.04 -19.63
CA LYS A 176 8.39 10.04 -20.65
C LYS A 176 7.18 9.40 -21.33
N ASN A 177 6.05 9.30 -20.63
CA ASN A 177 4.83 8.69 -21.17
C ASN A 177 3.80 9.74 -21.65
N ASN A 178 4.14 11.03 -21.66
CA ASN A 178 3.24 12.13 -22.03
C ASN A 178 1.93 12.13 -21.23
N LEU A 179 1.99 11.76 -19.96
CA LEU A 179 0.85 11.76 -19.06
C LEU A 179 0.67 13.14 -18.41
N SER A 180 -0.60 13.61 -18.33
CA SER A 180 -0.92 14.89 -17.70
C SER A 180 -0.63 14.87 -16.21
N HIS A 181 -0.05 15.95 -15.69
CA HIS A 181 0.13 16.17 -14.26
C HIS A 181 -1.15 16.65 -13.57
N GLU A 182 -2.09 17.22 -14.34
CA GLU A 182 -3.32 17.84 -13.83
C GLU A 182 -4.44 16.82 -13.58
N ASN A 183 -4.43 15.70 -14.31
CA ASN A 183 -5.47 14.66 -14.26
C ASN A 183 -5.09 13.42 -13.43
N SER A 184 -4.26 13.58 -12.42
CA SER A 184 -3.82 12.48 -11.57
C SER A 184 -4.16 12.75 -10.11
N PRO A 185 -5.46 12.78 -9.73
CA PRO A 185 -5.83 13.05 -8.35
C PRO A 185 -5.41 11.91 -7.44
N MET A 186 -5.06 12.26 -6.21
CA MET A 186 -4.69 11.32 -5.17
C MET A 186 -5.61 11.43 -3.97
N ALA A 187 -6.30 10.36 -3.68
CA ALA A 187 -6.91 10.14 -2.39
C ALA A 187 -5.85 9.66 -1.38
N VAL A 188 -6.11 9.84 -0.09
CA VAL A 188 -5.22 9.37 0.98
C VAL A 188 -6.01 8.49 1.94
N GLY A 189 -5.64 7.22 2.03
CA GLY A 189 -6.19 6.27 2.98
C GLY A 189 -5.58 6.47 4.36
N ILE A 190 -6.43 6.60 5.37
CA ILE A 190 -6.04 6.65 6.79
C ILE A 190 -6.62 5.40 7.43
N LEU A 191 -5.78 4.40 7.62
CA LEU A 191 -6.16 3.06 8.04
C LEU A 191 -5.56 2.75 9.41
N GLN A 192 -6.30 2.04 10.25
CA GLN A 192 -5.75 1.48 11.48
C GLN A 192 -4.47 0.69 11.18
N LEU A 193 -3.39 0.99 11.89
CA LEU A 193 -2.19 0.18 11.81
C LEU A 193 -2.42 -1.13 12.57
N VAL A 194 -2.52 -2.24 11.84
CA VAL A 194 -2.72 -3.57 12.43
C VAL A 194 -1.50 -3.94 13.27
N HIS A 195 -1.70 -4.43 14.48
CA HIS A 195 -0.61 -4.89 15.34
C HIS A 195 -0.03 -6.22 14.83
N ALA A 196 0.88 -6.15 13.87
CA ALA A 196 1.44 -7.32 13.22
C ALA A 196 2.27 -8.18 14.19
N ARG A 197 1.89 -9.46 14.35
CA ARG A 197 2.79 -10.51 14.83
C ARG A 197 3.71 -10.94 13.68
N VAL A 198 3.11 -11.19 12.53
CA VAL A 198 3.76 -11.51 11.26
C VAL A 198 2.99 -10.88 10.12
N SER A 199 3.66 -10.61 9.03
CA SER A 199 3.04 -10.12 7.81
C SER A 199 3.87 -10.48 6.58
N GLY A 200 3.31 -10.31 5.42
CA GLY A 200 3.97 -10.61 4.17
C GLY A 200 3.08 -10.44 2.96
N VAL A 201 3.48 -11.09 1.89
CA VAL A 201 2.77 -11.12 0.61
C VAL A 201 2.33 -12.55 0.28
N ALA A 202 1.25 -12.68 -0.46
CA ALA A 202 0.78 -13.96 -0.97
C ALA A 202 0.33 -13.78 -2.42
N PHE A 203 0.76 -14.70 -3.27
CA PHE A 203 0.50 -14.71 -4.70
C PHE A 203 -0.46 -15.84 -5.03
N SER A 204 -1.50 -15.54 -5.80
CA SER A 204 -2.46 -16.57 -6.22
C SER A 204 -1.92 -17.50 -7.31
N ILE A 205 -0.82 -17.12 -7.96
CA ILE A 205 -0.01 -17.98 -8.87
C ILE A 205 1.45 -17.90 -8.44
N HIS A 206 2.27 -18.82 -8.91
CA HIS A 206 3.70 -18.76 -8.60
C HIS A 206 4.37 -17.58 -9.32
N PRO A 207 4.90 -16.58 -8.58
CA PRO A 207 5.28 -15.29 -9.16
C PRO A 207 6.48 -15.35 -10.10
N VAL A 208 7.28 -16.44 -10.04
CA VAL A 208 8.47 -16.62 -10.89
C VAL A 208 8.17 -17.48 -12.11
N THR A 209 7.42 -18.58 -11.93
CA THR A 209 7.18 -19.56 -12.99
C THR A 209 5.85 -19.35 -13.73
N GLY A 210 4.97 -18.48 -13.21
CA GLY A 210 3.61 -18.31 -13.73
C GLY A 210 2.68 -19.52 -13.50
N SER A 211 3.13 -20.53 -12.74
CA SER A 211 2.35 -21.74 -12.49
C SER A 211 1.04 -21.41 -11.77
N LYS A 212 -0.09 -21.79 -12.40
CA LYS A 212 -1.44 -21.53 -11.89
C LYS A 212 -1.93 -22.61 -10.91
N ASP A 213 -1.16 -23.67 -10.69
CA ASP A 213 -1.52 -24.81 -9.84
C ASP A 213 -1.11 -24.63 -8.37
N ARG A 214 -0.36 -23.58 -8.06
CA ARG A 214 0.14 -23.31 -6.70
C ARG A 214 0.07 -21.83 -6.33
N MET A 215 -0.03 -21.59 -5.05
CA MET A 215 0.06 -20.28 -4.42
C MET A 215 1.38 -20.17 -3.67
N VAL A 216 1.93 -18.98 -3.56
CA VAL A 216 3.16 -18.68 -2.82
C VAL A 216 2.86 -17.69 -1.71
N ILE A 217 3.38 -17.94 -0.50
CA ILE A 217 3.32 -17.02 0.63
C ILE A 217 4.74 -16.71 1.06
N GLU A 218 5.05 -15.43 1.20
CA GLU A 218 6.31 -14.96 1.75
C GLU A 218 6.05 -14.03 2.92
N GLY A 219 6.83 -14.13 3.99
CA GLY A 219 6.59 -13.31 5.16
C GLY A 219 7.72 -13.28 6.17
N ASN A 220 7.62 -12.33 7.10
CA ASN A 220 8.54 -12.15 8.20
C ASN A 220 7.79 -11.73 9.48
N TRP A 221 8.47 -11.77 10.60
CA TRP A 221 7.98 -11.21 11.85
C TRP A 221 7.76 -9.71 11.77
N GLY A 222 6.73 -9.22 12.43
CA GLY A 222 6.37 -7.80 12.47
C GLY A 222 5.71 -7.31 11.20
N TRP A 223 5.96 -6.04 10.84
CA TRP A 223 5.37 -5.43 9.64
C TRP A 223 6.13 -5.77 8.36
N GLY A 224 5.39 -5.91 7.26
CA GLY A 224 5.85 -6.40 5.98
C GLY A 224 6.76 -5.45 5.18
N GLU A 225 6.99 -4.23 5.63
CA GLU A 225 7.85 -3.26 4.94
C GLU A 225 9.23 -3.84 4.62
N ALA A 226 9.86 -4.53 5.59
CA ALA A 226 11.17 -5.15 5.39
C ALA A 226 11.14 -6.29 4.35
N VAL A 227 10.01 -6.98 4.18
CA VAL A 227 9.81 -8.00 3.15
C VAL A 227 9.61 -7.34 1.79
N VAL A 228 8.70 -6.36 1.72
CA VAL A 228 8.36 -5.65 0.47
C VAL A 228 9.57 -4.89 -0.08
N GLN A 229 10.40 -4.32 0.79
CA GLN A 229 11.64 -3.61 0.41
C GLN A 229 12.83 -4.55 0.14
N GLY A 230 12.68 -5.87 0.34
CA GLY A 230 13.77 -6.84 0.13
C GLY A 230 14.93 -6.72 1.14
N VAL A 231 14.70 -6.09 2.28
CA VAL A 231 15.72 -5.91 3.34
C VAL A 231 16.00 -7.22 4.09
N VAL A 232 15.02 -8.13 4.13
CA VAL A 232 15.10 -9.41 4.82
C VAL A 232 14.78 -10.57 3.88
N THR A 233 15.38 -11.72 4.12
CA THR A 233 14.97 -12.98 3.47
C THR A 233 13.77 -13.53 4.23
N PRO A 234 12.57 -13.59 3.60
CA PRO A 234 11.35 -14.09 4.23
C PRO A 234 11.33 -15.63 4.30
N ASP A 235 10.46 -16.18 5.14
CA ASP A 235 10.03 -17.57 4.97
C ASP A 235 9.29 -17.68 3.64
N HIS A 236 9.52 -18.79 2.91
CA HIS A 236 8.89 -19.07 1.63
C HIS A 236 8.04 -20.33 1.72
N ILE A 237 6.77 -20.24 1.34
CA ILE A 237 5.80 -21.31 1.50
C ILE A 237 5.06 -21.50 0.18
N GLU A 238 5.06 -22.72 -0.36
CA GLU A 238 4.26 -23.07 -1.53
C GLU A 238 3.10 -24.01 -1.15
N VAL A 239 1.92 -23.71 -1.66
CA VAL A 239 0.70 -24.47 -1.39
C VAL A 239 -0.02 -24.81 -2.68
N GLY A 240 -0.43 -26.07 -2.83
CA GLY A 240 -1.24 -26.54 -3.95
C GLY A 240 -2.59 -25.83 -3.97
N LYS A 241 -2.94 -25.20 -5.08
CA LYS A 241 -4.12 -24.33 -5.20
C LYS A 241 -5.44 -25.10 -5.13
N THR A 242 -5.44 -26.34 -5.60
CA THR A 242 -6.67 -27.17 -5.68
C THR A 242 -6.96 -27.88 -4.37
N ASP A 243 -5.94 -28.47 -3.75
CA ASP A 243 -6.06 -29.33 -2.57
C ASP A 243 -5.63 -28.67 -1.26
N MET A 244 -5.13 -27.43 -1.33
CA MET A 244 -4.58 -26.66 -0.21
C MET A 244 -3.46 -27.38 0.54
N ARG A 245 -2.77 -28.31 -0.15
CA ARG A 245 -1.68 -29.09 0.42
C ARG A 245 -0.39 -28.26 0.47
N LEU A 246 0.28 -28.26 1.59
CA LEU A 246 1.62 -27.70 1.74
C LEU A 246 2.59 -28.49 0.85
N LEU A 247 3.21 -27.81 -0.12
CA LEU A 247 4.17 -28.38 -1.06
C LEU A 247 5.61 -28.14 -0.61
N GLU A 248 5.89 -26.93 -0.14
CA GLU A 248 7.20 -26.50 0.33
C GLU A 248 7.07 -25.50 1.48
N HIS A 249 8.00 -25.54 2.43
CA HIS A 249 8.14 -24.59 3.51
C HIS A 249 9.63 -24.38 3.82
N GLN A 250 10.21 -23.33 3.25
CA GLN A 250 11.59 -22.92 3.53
C GLN A 250 11.57 -21.87 4.65
N ILE A 251 12.20 -22.20 5.76
CA ILE A 251 12.35 -21.29 6.89
C ILE A 251 13.67 -20.54 6.74
N ALA A 252 13.59 -19.20 6.65
CA ALA A 252 14.75 -18.33 6.51
C ALA A 252 15.39 -17.99 7.86
N ASP A 253 16.64 -17.51 7.84
CA ASP A 253 17.28 -16.86 8.99
C ASP A 253 16.87 -15.38 9.04
N LYS A 254 15.77 -15.11 9.70
CA LYS A 254 15.11 -13.78 9.80
C LYS A 254 15.84 -12.91 10.84
N GLN A 255 16.84 -12.14 10.41
CA GLN A 255 17.72 -11.37 11.29
C GLN A 255 17.12 -10.10 11.84
N ILE A 256 16.14 -9.51 11.14
CA ILE A 256 15.55 -8.20 11.44
C ILE A 256 14.03 -8.35 11.54
N VAL A 257 13.43 -7.58 12.45
CA VAL A 257 12.00 -7.41 12.57
C VAL A 257 11.66 -5.92 12.54
N SER A 258 10.67 -5.55 11.75
CA SER A 258 10.03 -4.23 11.82
C SER A 258 8.97 -4.23 12.92
N ALA A 259 9.11 -3.34 13.89
CA ALA A 259 8.21 -3.24 15.03
C ALA A 259 7.86 -1.78 15.33
N PHE A 260 6.63 -1.54 15.82
CA PHE A 260 6.26 -0.20 16.28
C PHE A 260 6.85 0.07 17.65
N ASP A 261 7.61 1.16 17.75
CA ASP A 261 8.12 1.68 19.02
C ASP A 261 7.13 2.71 19.56
N TYR A 262 6.42 2.34 20.64
CA TYR A 262 5.42 3.22 21.25
C TYR A 262 6.05 4.45 21.94
N ALA A 263 7.31 4.40 22.31
CA ALA A 263 7.99 5.54 22.93
C ALA A 263 8.38 6.60 21.87
N GLU A 264 8.88 6.13 20.72
CA GLU A 264 9.26 7.00 19.60
C GLU A 264 8.07 7.32 18.69
N GLY A 265 6.97 6.56 18.78
CA GLY A 265 5.78 6.73 17.95
C GLY A 265 6.05 6.48 16.46
N MET A 266 6.90 5.50 16.14
CA MET A 266 7.29 5.15 14.77
C MET A 266 7.64 3.67 14.62
N VAL A 267 7.63 3.21 13.38
CA VAL A 267 8.12 1.86 13.04
C VAL A 267 9.64 1.89 13.00
N ILE A 268 10.28 0.94 13.69
CA ILE A 268 11.74 0.80 13.74
C ILE A 268 12.15 -0.64 13.43
N GLU A 269 13.34 -0.81 12.90
CA GLU A 269 13.96 -2.11 12.72
C GLU A 269 14.75 -2.53 13.96
N ARG A 270 14.55 -3.77 14.38
CA ARG A 270 15.27 -4.38 15.50
C ARG A 270 15.83 -5.73 15.11
N LYS A 271 16.97 -6.10 15.72
CA LYS A 271 17.52 -7.44 15.58
C LYS A 271 16.57 -8.46 16.20
N MET A 272 16.28 -9.52 15.44
CA MET A 272 15.44 -10.62 15.91
C MET A 272 16.19 -11.46 16.96
N PRO A 273 15.56 -11.78 18.10
CA PRO A 273 16.13 -12.74 19.07
C PRO A 273 16.38 -14.10 18.40
N LYS A 274 17.53 -14.72 18.72
CA LYS A 274 18.01 -15.95 18.07
C LYS A 274 16.95 -17.07 18.01
N LEU A 275 16.13 -17.19 19.05
CA LEU A 275 15.07 -18.21 19.15
C LEU A 275 14.02 -18.10 18.02
N PHE A 276 13.74 -16.89 17.52
CA PHE A 276 12.71 -16.63 16.51
C PHE A 276 13.27 -16.53 15.09
N ARG A 277 14.59 -16.41 14.93
CA ARG A 277 15.22 -16.23 13.61
C ARG A 277 14.91 -17.38 12.66
N GLU A 278 15.03 -18.62 13.16
CA GLU A 278 14.84 -19.87 12.39
C GLU A 278 13.53 -20.58 12.77
N ALA A 279 12.60 -19.89 13.44
CA ALA A 279 11.28 -20.43 13.75
C ALA A 279 10.31 -20.13 12.59
N PRO A 280 9.40 -21.07 12.26
CA PRO A 280 8.35 -20.80 11.26
C PRO A 280 7.47 -19.66 11.74
N ILE A 281 7.15 -18.73 10.81
CA ILE A 281 6.35 -17.56 11.15
C ILE A 281 4.85 -17.85 11.21
N LEU A 282 4.37 -18.86 10.50
CA LEU A 282 2.97 -19.24 10.38
C LEU A 282 2.72 -20.67 10.84
N THR A 283 1.55 -20.90 11.41
CA THR A 283 0.99 -22.23 11.64
C THR A 283 0.32 -22.76 10.36
N GLU A 284 0.07 -24.07 10.28
CA GLU A 284 -0.64 -24.69 9.15
C GLU A 284 -2.06 -24.11 8.98
N GLU A 285 -2.73 -23.78 10.09
CA GLU A 285 -4.06 -23.14 10.07
C GLU A 285 -3.99 -21.75 9.45
N GLU A 286 -2.98 -20.96 9.81
CA GLU A 286 -2.77 -19.61 9.26
C GLU A 286 -2.43 -19.66 7.77
N ILE A 287 -1.56 -20.58 7.35
CA ILE A 287 -1.24 -20.82 5.93
C ILE A 287 -2.54 -21.12 5.16
N THR A 288 -3.35 -22.07 5.68
CA THR A 288 -4.63 -22.43 5.06
C THR A 288 -5.60 -21.26 4.98
N THR A 289 -5.66 -20.44 6.03
CA THR A 289 -6.54 -19.26 6.11
C THR A 289 -6.12 -18.21 5.07
N ILE A 290 -4.81 -17.93 4.95
CA ILE A 290 -4.27 -17.01 3.92
C ILE A 290 -4.62 -17.53 2.53
N CYS A 291 -4.34 -18.80 2.23
CA CYS A 291 -4.61 -19.40 0.92
C CYS A 291 -6.09 -19.33 0.52
N LYS A 292 -7.00 -19.65 1.46
CA LYS A 292 -8.44 -19.56 1.21
C LYS A 292 -8.87 -18.12 0.91
N THR A 293 -8.31 -17.14 1.65
CA THR A 293 -8.60 -15.72 1.44
C THR A 293 -8.08 -15.25 0.07
N VAL A 294 -6.84 -15.57 -0.28
CA VAL A 294 -6.23 -15.23 -1.58
C VAL A 294 -7.02 -15.83 -2.73
N LYS A 295 -7.42 -17.12 -2.60
CA LYS A 295 -8.26 -17.77 -3.60
C LYS A 295 -9.62 -17.11 -3.76
N ALA A 296 -10.29 -16.75 -2.67
CA ALA A 296 -11.57 -16.03 -2.73
C ALA A 296 -11.45 -14.67 -3.43
N ILE A 297 -10.35 -13.96 -3.22
CA ILE A 297 -10.07 -12.68 -3.90
C ILE A 297 -9.85 -12.91 -5.40
N GLU A 298 -9.02 -13.88 -5.78
CA GLU A 298 -8.80 -14.25 -7.18
C GLU A 298 -10.10 -14.67 -7.89
N ASP A 299 -10.90 -15.50 -7.24
CA ASP A 299 -12.18 -15.97 -7.79
C ASP A 299 -13.16 -14.78 -8.03
N LYS A 300 -13.14 -13.77 -7.15
CA LYS A 300 -13.96 -12.56 -7.31
C LYS A 300 -13.50 -11.69 -8.47
N TYR A 301 -12.20 -11.48 -8.59
CA TYR A 301 -11.64 -10.62 -9.64
C TYR A 301 -11.46 -11.33 -10.97
N ASN A 302 -11.44 -12.66 -10.99
CA ASN A 302 -11.22 -13.50 -12.16
C ASN A 302 -9.87 -13.23 -12.87
N TYR A 303 -8.87 -12.85 -12.10
CA TYR A 303 -7.47 -12.72 -12.52
C TYR A 303 -6.52 -12.99 -11.34
N PRO A 304 -5.25 -13.38 -11.62
CA PRO A 304 -4.26 -13.58 -10.58
C PRO A 304 -4.02 -12.34 -9.74
N VAL A 305 -3.84 -12.54 -8.44
CA VAL A 305 -3.68 -11.45 -7.47
C VAL A 305 -2.42 -11.60 -6.63
N ASP A 306 -1.89 -10.45 -6.23
CA ASP A 306 -0.88 -10.22 -5.23
C ASP A 306 -1.56 -9.57 -4.03
N VAL A 307 -1.37 -10.13 -2.84
CA VAL A 307 -2.12 -9.78 -1.63
C VAL A 307 -1.14 -9.56 -0.48
N GLU A 308 -1.17 -8.37 0.11
CA GLU A 308 -0.46 -8.10 1.37
C GLU A 308 -1.36 -8.49 2.54
N TRP A 309 -0.83 -9.30 3.44
CA TRP A 309 -1.57 -9.83 4.59
C TRP A 309 -0.84 -9.59 5.91
N VAL A 310 -1.62 -9.52 6.99
CA VAL A 310 -1.13 -9.37 8.36
C VAL A 310 -1.86 -10.34 9.26
N VAL A 311 -1.10 -11.07 10.09
CA VAL A 311 -1.61 -11.80 11.23
C VAL A 311 -1.46 -10.90 12.46
N ASP A 312 -2.58 -10.43 12.99
CA ASP A 312 -2.62 -9.61 14.20
C ASP A 312 -2.07 -10.38 15.40
N LYS A 313 -1.30 -9.71 16.26
CA LYS A 313 -0.73 -10.34 17.47
C LYS A 313 -1.78 -10.89 18.44
N ASN A 314 -3.01 -10.36 18.39
CA ASN A 314 -4.12 -10.77 19.23
C ASN A 314 -5.05 -11.78 18.52
N ARG A 315 -4.73 -12.17 17.27
CA ARG A 315 -5.52 -13.16 16.51
C ARG A 315 -5.60 -14.46 17.28
N ARG A 316 -6.79 -15.06 17.31
CA ARG A 316 -7.03 -16.40 17.84
C ARG A 316 -7.18 -17.39 16.69
N GLU A 317 -7.01 -18.67 16.99
CA GLU A 317 -7.29 -19.74 16.02
C GLU A 317 -8.73 -19.66 15.52
N GLY A 318 -8.90 -19.74 14.19
CA GLY A 318 -10.19 -19.55 13.53
C GLY A 318 -10.53 -18.11 13.16
N ASP A 319 -9.85 -17.10 13.71
CA ASP A 319 -10.06 -15.71 13.28
C ASP A 319 -9.48 -15.48 11.87
N PRO A 320 -10.07 -14.58 11.07
CA PRO A 320 -9.51 -14.23 9.77
C PRO A 320 -8.17 -13.51 9.88
N VAL A 321 -7.33 -13.64 8.86
CA VAL A 321 -6.18 -12.75 8.64
C VAL A 321 -6.67 -11.41 8.13
N THR A 322 -5.88 -10.35 8.33
CA THR A 322 -6.22 -9.01 7.84
C THR A 322 -5.51 -8.75 6.50
N ILE A 323 -6.26 -8.41 5.47
CA ILE A 323 -5.71 -8.02 4.17
C ILE A 323 -5.54 -6.52 4.17
N VAL A 324 -4.32 -6.06 3.88
CA VAL A 324 -3.97 -4.64 3.90
C VAL A 324 -3.79 -4.05 2.50
N GLN A 325 -3.59 -4.87 1.49
CA GLN A 325 -3.58 -4.48 0.07
C GLN A 325 -3.87 -5.68 -0.83
N THR A 326 -4.48 -5.44 -1.98
CA THR A 326 -4.53 -6.39 -3.11
C THR A 326 -4.35 -5.65 -4.41
N ARG A 327 -3.68 -6.29 -5.37
CA ARG A 327 -3.49 -5.78 -6.73
C ARG A 327 -3.47 -6.92 -7.74
N PRO A 328 -3.72 -6.66 -9.05
CA PRO A 328 -3.50 -7.66 -10.09
C PRO A 328 -2.03 -8.09 -10.11
N GLU A 329 -1.79 -9.37 -10.28
CA GLU A 329 -0.47 -9.85 -10.62
C GLU A 329 -0.21 -9.52 -12.12
N THR A 330 0.85 -8.76 -12.41
CA THR A 330 1.10 -8.21 -13.75
C THR A 330 2.32 -8.80 -14.45
N VAL A 331 3.13 -9.62 -13.77
CA VAL A 331 4.37 -10.16 -14.34
C VAL A 331 4.06 -11.19 -15.43
N HIS A 332 3.06 -12.05 -15.20
CA HIS A 332 2.69 -13.13 -16.12
C HIS A 332 1.44 -12.84 -16.95
N SER A 333 0.69 -11.79 -16.65
CA SER A 333 -0.47 -11.39 -17.46
C SER A 333 -0.08 -10.86 -18.84
N ASN A 334 1.19 -10.47 -19.04
CA ASN A 334 1.73 -9.98 -20.32
C ASN A 334 2.50 -11.05 -21.10
N GLU A 335 2.72 -12.27 -20.58
CA GLU A 335 3.56 -13.30 -21.21
C GLU A 335 2.84 -14.25 -22.15
N GLU A 336 1.59 -14.03 -22.50
CA GLU A 336 1.03 -14.74 -23.68
C GLU A 336 1.74 -14.40 -25.00
N ASN A 337 2.69 -13.44 -25.00
CA ASN A 337 3.39 -12.97 -26.20
C ASN A 337 4.91 -13.11 -26.24
N GLU A 338 5.61 -13.59 -25.20
CA GLU A 338 7.06 -13.82 -25.31
C GLU A 338 7.51 -15.11 -24.60
N SER A 339 7.93 -16.07 -25.42
CA SER A 339 8.41 -17.40 -25.02
C SER A 339 9.73 -17.37 -24.25
N ALA A 340 9.74 -18.12 -23.17
CA ALA A 340 10.83 -18.87 -22.53
C ALA A 340 12.29 -18.40 -22.76
N SER A 341 12.88 -17.77 -21.77
CA SER A 341 14.19 -18.15 -21.18
C SER A 341 14.60 -17.17 -20.09
N ASN A 342 14.43 -17.49 -18.81
CA ASN A 342 15.35 -16.97 -17.81
C ASN A 342 15.35 -17.87 -16.55
N LYS A 343 16.56 -18.24 -16.12
CA LYS A 343 16.81 -18.95 -14.87
C LYS A 343 16.48 -18.04 -13.71
N TRP A 344 15.77 -18.58 -12.74
CA TRP A 344 15.40 -17.91 -11.50
C TRP A 344 16.62 -17.34 -10.76
N ASP A 345 16.56 -16.08 -10.42
CA ASP A 345 17.50 -15.40 -9.54
C ASP A 345 16.69 -14.67 -8.44
N PRO A 346 16.73 -15.20 -7.18
CA PRO A 346 16.02 -14.60 -6.05
C PRO A 346 16.42 -13.15 -5.79
N VAL A 347 17.69 -12.80 -6.07
CA VAL A 347 18.22 -11.44 -5.90
C VAL A 347 17.67 -10.53 -6.98
N ALA A 348 17.56 -10.99 -8.22
CA ALA A 348 16.94 -10.22 -9.31
C ALA A 348 15.45 -10.00 -9.08
N TYR A 349 14.75 -10.96 -8.46
CA TYR A 349 13.33 -10.83 -8.10
C TYR A 349 13.15 -9.83 -6.96
N ALA A 350 13.87 -9.96 -5.86
CA ALA A 350 13.87 -8.99 -4.76
C ALA A 350 14.25 -7.59 -5.26
N THR A 351 15.23 -7.48 -6.17
CA THR A 351 15.65 -6.23 -6.80
C THR A 351 14.56 -5.65 -7.72
N LYS A 352 13.84 -6.48 -8.47
CA LYS A 352 12.74 -6.04 -9.34
C LYS A 352 11.55 -5.47 -8.55
N TYR A 353 11.36 -5.91 -7.29
CA TYR A 353 10.31 -5.42 -6.40
C TYR A 353 10.81 -4.36 -5.41
N ALA A 354 12.06 -4.43 -4.94
CA ALA A 354 12.69 -3.42 -4.08
C ALA A 354 13.07 -2.13 -4.83
N PHE A 355 13.39 -2.21 -6.14
CA PHE A 355 13.71 -1.06 -6.99
C PHE A 355 12.55 -0.63 -7.90
N LYS A 356 11.38 -1.21 -7.79
CA LYS A 356 10.12 -0.67 -8.30
C LYS A 356 9.33 0.07 -7.20
N GLY A 357 9.96 0.27 -6.05
CA GLY A 357 9.54 1.20 -5.01
C GLY A 357 10.22 2.56 -5.18
#